data_476f4be6db001225cc454a5a72792528
#
_entry.id   476f4be6db001225cc454a5a72792528
#
_cell.length_a   1.000
_cell.length_b   1.000
_cell.length_c   1.000
_cell.angle_alpha   90.00
_cell.angle_beta   90.00
_cell.angle_gamma   90.00
#
_symmetry.space_group_name_H-M   'P 1'
#
loop_
_entity.id
_entity.type
_entity.pdbx_description
1 polymer ?
#
loop_
_entity_poly.entity_id
_entity_poly.type
_entity_poly.pdbx_seq_one_letter_code
_entity_poly.pdbx_strand_id
1 'polypeptide(L)' 'MASLYVVGTPIGNLGDITVRALEIFKTADYIACEDTRHTLGLLTHFEIRKPLISCRSQNEAEAAQKIISLLAEGKDVA' A
#
# COMPACT_ATOMS: atom_id res chain seq x y z
N MET A 1 -1.52 -6.64 -16.65
CA MET A 1 -1.43 -7.78 -15.70
C MET A 1 -1.34 -7.24 -14.28
N ALA A 2 -2.14 -7.78 -13.36
CA ALA A 2 -2.15 -7.34 -11.98
C ALA A 2 -0.91 -7.83 -11.22
N SER A 3 -0.39 -6.98 -10.36
CA SER A 3 0.79 -7.31 -9.57
C SER A 3 0.57 -6.95 -8.11
N LEU A 4 1.12 -7.78 -7.23
CA LEU A 4 1.18 -7.51 -5.80
C LEU A 4 2.63 -7.23 -5.44
N TYR A 5 2.86 -6.06 -4.86
CA TYR A 5 4.20 -5.64 -4.46
C TYR A 5 4.32 -5.63 -2.94
N VAL A 6 5.41 -6.17 -2.43
CA VAL A 6 5.72 -6.08 -1.00
C VAL A 6 6.77 -4.99 -0.82
N VAL A 7 6.41 -3.95 -0.07
CA VAL A 7 7.24 -2.75 0.05
C VAL A 7 7.57 -2.50 1.52
N GLY A 8 8.86 -2.35 1.81
CA GLY A 8 9.32 -1.91 3.12
C GLY A 8 9.19 -0.41 3.26
N THR A 9 8.64 0.06 4.37
CA THR A 9 8.52 1.48 4.66
C THR A 9 9.40 1.86 5.83
N PRO A 10 9.87 3.12 5.89
CA PRO A 10 10.73 3.54 6.98
C PRO A 10 9.99 3.63 8.31
N ILE A 11 10.69 3.33 9.39
CA ILE A 11 10.20 3.52 10.74
C ILE A 11 10.85 4.80 11.26
N GLY A 12 10.06 5.85 11.43
CA GLY A 12 10.53 7.12 11.96
C GLY A 12 10.83 8.17 10.91
N ASN A 13 11.93 8.06 10.19
CA ASN A 13 12.33 9.09 9.22
C ASN A 13 11.76 8.80 7.82
N LEU A 14 10.86 9.65 7.34
CA LEU A 14 10.24 9.52 6.02
C LEU A 14 11.26 9.62 4.88
N GLY A 15 12.36 10.32 5.10
CA GLY A 15 13.42 10.44 4.10
C GLY A 15 14.16 9.14 3.81
N ASP A 16 13.97 8.11 4.64
CA ASP A 16 14.62 6.82 4.44
C ASP A 16 13.88 5.93 3.42
N ILE A 17 12.74 6.37 2.93
CA ILE A 17 12.00 5.60 1.92
C ILE A 17 12.80 5.54 0.61
N THR A 18 12.76 4.39 -0.06
CA THR A 18 13.51 4.24 -1.32
C THR A 18 12.76 4.85 -2.50
N VAL A 19 13.49 5.26 -3.52
CA VAL A 19 12.91 5.76 -4.78
C VAL A 19 12.00 4.71 -5.40
N ARG A 20 12.41 3.45 -5.37
CA ARG A 20 11.60 2.36 -5.92
C ARG A 20 10.27 2.21 -5.17
N ALA A 21 10.29 2.32 -3.84
CA ALA A 21 9.06 2.25 -3.06
C ALA A 21 8.10 3.36 -3.45
N LEU A 22 8.61 4.58 -3.63
CA LEU A 22 7.79 5.71 -4.08
C LEU A 22 7.19 5.47 -5.46
N GLU A 23 7.98 4.94 -6.39
CA GLU A 23 7.50 4.62 -7.74
C GLU A 23 6.37 3.59 -7.70
N ILE A 24 6.54 2.54 -6.89
CA ILE A 24 5.52 1.50 -6.73
C ILE A 24 4.23 2.10 -6.17
N PHE A 25 4.31 2.95 -5.15
CA PHE A 25 3.13 3.59 -4.58
C PHE A 25 2.42 4.51 -5.58
N LYS A 26 3.18 5.19 -6.45
CA LYS A 26 2.60 6.06 -7.47
C LYS A 26 1.88 5.29 -8.57
N THR A 27 2.35 4.09 -8.90
CA THR A 27 1.79 3.29 -9.98
C THR A 27 0.73 2.29 -9.54
N ALA A 28 0.74 1.88 -8.27
CA ALA A 28 -0.26 0.95 -7.75
C ALA A 28 -1.65 1.59 -7.73
N ASP A 29 -2.68 0.78 -7.90
CA ASP A 29 -4.06 1.23 -7.83
C ASP A 29 -4.55 1.32 -6.39
N TYR A 30 -4.07 0.44 -5.52
CA TYR A 30 -4.44 0.38 -4.10
C TYR A 30 -3.20 0.13 -3.26
N ILE A 31 -3.23 0.59 -2.02
CA ILE A 31 -2.15 0.35 -1.06
C ILE A 31 -2.73 -0.34 0.17
N ALA A 32 -2.22 -1.53 0.46
CA ALA A 32 -2.61 -2.28 1.66
C ALA A 32 -1.60 -1.98 2.77
N CYS A 33 -2.08 -1.71 3.96
CA CYS A 33 -1.21 -1.36 5.07
C CYS A 33 -1.79 -1.78 6.41
N GLU A 34 -0.91 -2.01 7.36
CA GLU A 34 -1.30 -2.37 8.72
C GLU A 34 -1.80 -1.15 9.49
N ASP A 35 -1.07 -0.05 9.39
CA ASP A 35 -1.42 1.20 10.04
C ASP A 35 -1.76 2.26 8.99
N THR A 36 -3.06 2.51 8.81
CA THR A 36 -3.53 3.46 7.80
C THR A 36 -3.12 4.90 8.11
N ARG A 37 -3.00 5.26 9.40
CA ARG A 37 -2.58 6.60 9.79
C ARG A 37 -1.15 6.89 9.38
N HIS A 38 -0.26 5.94 9.68
CA HIS A 38 1.16 6.07 9.35
C HIS A 38 1.33 6.15 7.82
N THR A 39 0.67 5.25 7.11
CA THR A 39 0.77 5.20 5.65
C THR A 39 0.18 6.45 5.01
N LEU A 40 -0.96 6.93 5.51
CA LEU A 40 -1.55 8.16 5.00
C LEU A 40 -0.60 9.35 5.18
N GLY A 41 0.05 9.45 6.34
CA GLY A 41 1.03 10.49 6.60
C GLY A 41 2.20 10.42 5.64
N LEU A 42 2.72 9.22 5.39
CA LEU A 42 3.80 8.99 4.45
C LEU A 42 3.40 9.43 3.03
N LEU A 43 2.26 8.98 2.55
CA LEU A 43 1.79 9.29 1.21
C LEU A 43 1.50 10.78 1.05
N THR A 44 0.91 11.40 2.05
CA THR A 44 0.63 12.84 2.03
C THR A 44 1.92 13.64 1.96
N HIS A 45 2.95 13.22 2.69
CA HIS A 45 4.26 13.87 2.65
C HIS A 45 4.85 13.88 1.24
N PHE A 46 4.64 12.83 0.47
CA PHE A 46 5.13 12.72 -0.91
C PHE A 46 4.08 13.05 -1.95
N GLU A 47 2.94 13.62 -1.54
CA GLU A 47 1.86 14.05 -2.42
C GLU A 47 1.28 12.92 -3.27
N ILE A 48 1.18 11.72 -2.68
CA ILE A 48 0.59 10.55 -3.33
C ILE A 48 -0.80 10.31 -2.74
N ARG A 49 -1.79 10.16 -3.62
CA ARG A 49 -3.17 9.87 -3.21
C ARG A 49 -3.61 8.55 -3.80
N LYS A 50 -3.82 7.55 -2.93
CA LYS A 50 -4.28 6.23 -3.33
C LYS A 50 -5.24 5.67 -2.28
N PRO A 51 -6.23 4.88 -2.69
CA PRO A 51 -7.10 4.19 -1.72
C PRO A 51 -6.28 3.25 -0.86
N LEU A 52 -6.54 3.26 0.45
CA LEU A 52 -5.85 2.40 1.40
C LEU A 52 -6.73 1.23 1.81
N ILE A 53 -6.11 0.06 1.98
CA ILE A 53 -6.77 -1.13 2.50
C ILE A 53 -6.15 -1.44 3.85
N SER A 54 -6.97 -1.44 4.89
CA SER A 54 -6.49 -1.80 6.24
C SER A 54 -6.30 -3.31 6.33
N CYS A 55 -5.08 -3.73 6.65
CA CYS A 55 -4.72 -5.14 6.78
C CYS A 55 -4.12 -5.36 8.16
N ARG A 56 -4.95 -5.72 9.13
CA ARG A 56 -4.55 -5.97 10.51
C ARG A 56 -4.81 -7.42 10.89
N SER A 57 -4.22 -7.85 12.01
CA SER A 57 -4.45 -9.21 12.49
C SER A 57 -5.93 -9.51 12.74
N GLN A 58 -6.73 -8.51 13.11
CA GLN A 58 -8.16 -8.68 13.36
C GLN A 58 -9.00 -8.87 12.11
N ASN A 59 -8.52 -8.39 10.95
CA ASN A 59 -9.28 -8.45 9.70
C ASN A 59 -8.49 -9.05 8.53
N GLU A 60 -7.49 -9.86 8.86
CA GLU A 60 -6.55 -10.42 7.87
C GLU A 60 -7.26 -11.17 6.73
N ALA A 61 -8.23 -12.01 7.08
CA ALA A 61 -8.95 -12.81 6.09
C ALA A 61 -9.76 -11.92 5.13
N GLU A 62 -10.44 -10.91 5.64
CA GLU A 62 -11.22 -9.99 4.82
C GLU A 62 -10.32 -9.17 3.91
N ALA A 63 -9.21 -8.67 4.46
CA ALA A 63 -8.26 -7.89 3.69
C ALA A 63 -7.64 -8.74 2.57
N ALA A 64 -7.27 -9.99 2.86
CA ALA A 64 -6.71 -10.89 1.87
C ALA A 64 -7.69 -11.14 0.73
N GLN A 65 -8.97 -11.36 1.04
CA GLN A 65 -9.99 -11.57 0.01
C GLN A 65 -10.19 -10.35 -0.86
N LYS A 66 -10.16 -9.15 -0.25
CA LYS A 66 -10.29 -7.91 -1.00
C LYS A 66 -9.11 -7.72 -1.95
N ILE A 67 -7.89 -8.00 -1.49
CA ILE A 67 -6.70 -7.90 -2.32
C ILE A 67 -6.78 -8.89 -3.48
N ILE A 68 -7.16 -10.12 -3.22
CA ILE A 68 -7.31 -11.14 -4.25
C ILE A 68 -8.33 -10.70 -5.30
N SER A 69 -9.47 -10.15 -4.86
CA SER A 69 -10.50 -9.66 -5.77
C SER A 69 -9.98 -8.53 -6.66
N LEU A 70 -9.22 -7.61 -6.09
CA LEU A 70 -8.64 -6.49 -6.86
C LEU A 70 -7.63 -7.00 -7.88
N LEU A 71 -6.79 -7.95 -7.51
CA LEU A 71 -5.84 -8.55 -8.44
C LEU A 71 -6.55 -9.28 -9.58
N ALA A 72 -7.67 -9.94 -9.29
CA ALA A 72 -8.48 -10.60 -10.29
C ALA A 72 -9.12 -9.60 -11.26
N GLU A 73 -9.37 -8.38 -10.82
CA GLU A 73 -9.89 -7.30 -11.66
C GLU A 73 -8.80 -6.59 -12.48
N GLY A 74 -7.55 -7.00 -12.32
CA GLY A 74 -6.43 -6.39 -13.03
C GLY A 74 -5.84 -5.17 -12.33
N LYS A 75 -6.13 -4.97 -11.04
CA LYS A 75 -5.60 -3.84 -10.27
C LYS A 75 -4.28 -4.23 -9.59
N ASP A 76 -3.35 -3.28 -9.56
CA ASP A 76 -2.08 -3.47 -8.84
C ASP A 76 -2.24 -3.05 -7.39
N VAL A 77 -1.70 -3.85 -6.48
CA VAL A 77 -1.76 -3.59 -5.04
C VAL A 77 -0.33 -3.59 -4.47
N ALA A 78 -0.05 -2.60 -3.65
CA ALA A 78 1.26 -2.50 -3.00
C ALA A 78 1.16 -2.65 -1.48
#